data_95472fc9ddffa7bf005a40428faa818a
#
_entry.id   95472fc9ddffa7bf005a40428faa818a
#
_cell.length_a   1.000
_cell.length_b   1.000
_cell.length_c   1.000
_cell.angle_alpha   90.00
_cell.angle_beta   90.00
_cell.angle_gamma   90.00
#
_symmetry.space_group_name_H-M   'P 1'
#
loop_
_entity.id
_entity.type
_entity.pdbx_description
1 polymer ?
#
loop_
_entity_poly.entity_id
_entity_poly.type
_entity_poly.pdbx_seq_one_letter_code
_entity_poly.pdbx_strand_id
1 'polypeptide(L)'
;MTKAIRFGIVAESVRNGPAWADHARAAEDAGVGSLLLRDHFSAGAFGQQLAPFSALAAAAAVTTGLRVGTLVLSNDFRHPAILAHEAASLHHLSGGRFDLGLGAGWYEPEYRAAGIRFDAAGQRIDRLEESLAIIKGLLAGDPVQHSGTWYQIDGLDLDVMPERRGRPRLLIGAGGPRMLRVAAQHADVVGLLPAPIKGPEDRDDPADRLPPAFDRKLAMLRSAAGNRFGQLELSALASFTVTARRRSETEDLIARRGWSGIGVEAVWDMPTVFIGSPGQIRDDLQARRERFGLTYLVTPDRELPVLEAIIAAL
;
A
#
# COMPACT_ATOMS: atom_id res chain seq x y z
N MET A 1 -4.11 16.67 -16.84
CA MET A 1 -4.19 17.30 -15.51
C MET A 1 -3.31 16.51 -14.54
N THR A 2 -2.43 17.16 -13.82
CA THR A 2 -1.61 16.54 -12.77
C THR A 2 -2.51 16.14 -11.61
N LYS A 3 -2.48 14.86 -11.19
CA LYS A 3 -3.25 14.36 -10.03
C LYS A 3 -2.83 15.13 -8.77
N ALA A 4 -3.77 15.50 -7.91
CA ALA A 4 -3.47 16.09 -6.59
C ALA A 4 -2.74 15.06 -5.71
N ILE A 5 -1.89 15.55 -4.81
CA ILE A 5 -1.26 14.69 -3.79
C ILE A 5 -2.34 14.33 -2.76
N ARG A 6 -2.40 13.05 -2.41
CA ARG A 6 -3.24 12.55 -1.32
C ARG A 6 -2.43 11.74 -0.33
N PHE A 7 -2.88 11.72 0.89
CA PHE A 7 -2.23 11.03 1.98
C PHE A 7 -3.07 9.87 2.48
N GLY A 8 -2.40 8.83 2.94
CA GLY A 8 -3.01 7.73 3.67
C GLY A 8 -2.23 7.44 4.94
N ILE A 9 -2.90 6.81 5.89
CA ILE A 9 -2.24 6.23 7.06
C ILE A 9 -2.42 4.71 7.06
N VAL A 10 -1.40 4.00 7.56
CA VAL A 10 -1.50 2.57 7.84
C VAL A 10 -1.50 2.37 9.33
N ALA A 11 -2.55 1.73 9.87
CA ALA A 11 -2.65 1.47 11.29
C ALA A 11 -1.67 0.37 11.71
N GLU A 12 -0.89 0.67 12.76
CA GLU A 12 0.15 -0.20 13.32
C GLU A 12 -0.11 -0.61 14.77
N SER A 13 -1.29 -0.31 15.30
CA SER A 13 -1.68 -0.66 16.67
C SER A 13 -3.11 -1.17 16.76
N VAL A 14 -3.32 -2.19 17.58
CA VAL A 14 -4.67 -2.68 17.89
C VAL A 14 -5.35 -1.72 18.85
N ARG A 15 -6.61 -1.37 18.53
CA ARG A 15 -7.51 -0.57 19.36
C ARG A 15 -8.80 -1.34 19.57
N ASN A 16 -9.46 -1.16 20.71
CA ASN A 16 -10.81 -1.68 20.92
C ASN A 16 -11.84 -0.95 20.02
N GLY A 17 -13.05 -1.47 19.91
CA GLY A 17 -14.06 -0.97 18.99
C GLY A 17 -14.31 0.54 19.07
N PRO A 18 -14.59 1.15 20.24
CA PRO A 18 -14.76 2.60 20.35
C PRO A 18 -13.53 3.39 19.93
N ALA A 19 -12.34 3.04 20.44
CA ALA A 19 -11.10 3.71 20.11
C ALA A 19 -10.70 3.54 18.63
N TRP A 20 -11.09 2.44 17.98
CA TRP A 20 -10.92 2.25 16.54
C TRP A 20 -11.82 3.17 15.73
N ALA A 21 -13.09 3.30 16.14
CA ALA A 21 -14.03 4.21 15.50
C ALA A 21 -13.58 5.68 15.63
N ASP A 22 -13.12 6.08 16.81
CA ASP A 22 -12.60 7.43 17.05
C ASP A 22 -11.32 7.70 16.23
N HIS A 23 -10.44 6.70 16.09
CA HIS A 23 -9.26 6.81 15.25
C HIS A 23 -9.61 7.00 13.76
N ALA A 24 -10.62 6.27 13.26
CA ALA A 24 -11.07 6.42 11.88
C ALA A 24 -11.67 7.82 11.62
N ARG A 25 -12.47 8.35 12.56
CA ARG A 25 -13.00 9.71 12.47
C ARG A 25 -11.90 10.75 12.54
N ALA A 26 -10.95 10.62 13.48
CA ALA A 26 -9.82 11.53 13.58
C ALA A 26 -8.98 11.58 12.30
N ALA A 27 -8.78 10.44 11.62
CA ALA A 27 -8.13 10.40 10.33
C ALA A 27 -8.91 11.15 9.24
N GLU A 28 -10.24 10.99 9.21
CA GLU A 28 -11.12 11.72 8.28
C GLU A 28 -11.08 13.23 8.56
N ASP A 29 -11.23 13.63 9.81
CA ASP A 29 -11.23 15.05 10.25
C ASP A 29 -9.89 15.74 9.96
N ALA A 30 -8.78 15.03 10.05
CA ALA A 30 -7.45 15.50 9.68
C ALA A 30 -7.24 15.64 8.15
N GLY A 31 -8.24 15.32 7.33
CA GLY A 31 -8.15 15.38 5.87
C GLY A 31 -7.35 14.24 5.22
N VAL A 32 -7.08 13.16 5.96
CA VAL A 32 -6.44 11.95 5.41
C VAL A 32 -7.38 11.26 4.44
N GLY A 33 -6.88 10.96 3.25
CA GLY A 33 -7.68 10.36 2.18
C GLY A 33 -7.95 8.87 2.35
N SER A 34 -7.15 8.15 3.14
CA SER A 34 -7.34 6.70 3.34
C SER A 34 -6.73 6.15 4.62
N LEU A 35 -7.45 5.20 5.24
CA LEU A 35 -7.01 4.37 6.36
C LEU A 35 -6.78 2.95 5.86
N LEU A 36 -5.56 2.45 6.06
CA LEU A 36 -5.10 1.19 5.52
C LEU A 36 -4.70 0.22 6.64
N LEU A 37 -4.83 -1.08 6.37
CA LEU A 37 -4.37 -2.15 7.25
C LEU A 37 -3.45 -3.11 6.49
N ARG A 38 -2.47 -3.66 7.22
CA ARG A 38 -1.66 -4.80 6.78
C ARG A 38 -2.34 -6.12 7.13
N ASP A 39 -1.88 -7.19 6.52
CA ASP A 39 -2.43 -8.54 6.71
C ASP A 39 -1.42 -9.41 7.47
N HIS A 40 -1.18 -9.04 8.72
CA HIS A 40 -0.30 -9.79 9.62
C HIS A 40 -1.09 -10.26 10.84
N PHE A 41 -0.93 -11.54 11.23
CA PHE A 41 -1.56 -12.11 12.42
C PHE A 41 -0.56 -12.32 13.57
N SER A 42 0.71 -12.03 13.36
CA SER A 42 1.70 -12.01 14.43
C SER A 42 2.29 -10.61 14.61
N ALA A 43 2.70 -10.31 15.85
CA ALA A 43 3.31 -9.01 16.16
C ALA A 43 4.74 -8.84 15.61
N GLY A 44 5.32 -9.87 14.99
CA GLY A 44 6.74 -9.91 14.67
C GLY A 44 7.22 -8.93 13.61
N ALA A 45 6.37 -8.59 12.64
CA ALA A 45 6.77 -7.70 11.55
C ALA A 45 6.46 -6.22 11.84
N PHE A 46 5.24 -5.91 12.27
CA PHE A 46 4.73 -4.53 12.40
C PHE A 46 3.86 -4.32 13.64
N GLY A 47 4.10 -5.06 14.70
CA GLY A 47 3.24 -5.02 15.87
C GLY A 47 1.90 -5.75 15.65
N GLN A 48 1.02 -5.66 16.64
CA GLN A 48 -0.29 -6.32 16.57
C GLN A 48 -1.18 -5.66 15.51
N GLN A 49 -1.89 -6.48 14.75
CA GLN A 49 -2.82 -6.04 13.70
C GLN A 49 -4.21 -6.61 13.94
N LEU A 50 -5.24 -5.86 13.55
CA LEU A 50 -6.60 -6.38 13.44
C LEU A 50 -6.78 -7.10 12.11
N ALA A 51 -7.71 -8.07 12.04
CA ALA A 51 -8.10 -8.68 10.78
C ALA A 51 -8.65 -7.61 9.82
N PRO A 52 -8.08 -7.44 8.60
CA PRO A 52 -8.34 -6.27 7.78
C PRO A 52 -9.81 -6.02 7.45
N PHE A 53 -10.52 -7.03 6.94
CA PHE A 53 -11.91 -6.82 6.51
C PHE A 53 -12.83 -6.41 7.64
N SER A 54 -12.72 -7.03 8.83
CA SER A 54 -13.53 -6.68 10.00
C SER A 54 -13.28 -5.26 10.47
N ALA A 55 -12.01 -4.88 10.60
CA ALA A 55 -11.63 -3.56 11.08
C ALA A 55 -11.96 -2.46 10.07
N LEU A 56 -11.72 -2.70 8.77
CA LEU A 56 -12.03 -1.74 7.71
C LEU A 56 -13.54 -1.56 7.51
N ALA A 57 -14.36 -2.60 7.69
CA ALA A 57 -15.81 -2.48 7.69
C ALA A 57 -16.30 -1.59 8.84
N ALA A 58 -15.75 -1.78 10.05
CA ALA A 58 -16.05 -0.94 11.20
C ALA A 58 -15.64 0.53 10.98
N ALA A 59 -14.46 0.78 10.40
CA ALA A 59 -14.02 2.14 10.06
C ALA A 59 -14.92 2.79 8.99
N ALA A 60 -15.26 2.04 7.94
CA ALA A 60 -16.13 2.52 6.87
C ALA A 60 -17.55 2.90 7.36
N ALA A 61 -18.06 2.18 8.36
CA ALA A 61 -19.40 2.43 8.93
C ALA A 61 -19.49 3.73 9.73
N VAL A 62 -18.37 4.26 10.23
CA VAL A 62 -18.32 5.47 11.07
C VAL A 62 -17.73 6.70 10.38
N THR A 63 -17.37 6.58 9.11
CA THR A 63 -16.81 7.64 8.27
C THR A 63 -17.63 7.82 7.00
N THR A 64 -17.51 8.97 6.33
CA THR A 64 -18.31 9.32 5.15
C THR A 64 -17.48 9.49 3.89
N GLY A 65 -16.29 10.07 3.98
CA GLY A 65 -15.38 10.35 2.87
C GLY A 65 -14.09 9.54 2.88
N LEU A 66 -13.67 9.06 4.08
CA LEU A 66 -12.42 8.31 4.24
C LEU A 66 -12.48 7.00 3.44
N ARG A 67 -11.51 6.81 2.57
CA ARG A 67 -11.31 5.51 1.93
C ARG A 67 -10.71 4.52 2.91
N VAL A 68 -11.11 3.28 2.81
CA VAL A 68 -10.53 2.18 3.59
C VAL A 68 -9.85 1.19 2.64
N GLY A 69 -8.78 0.53 3.07
CA GLY A 69 -8.08 -0.39 2.17
C GLY A 69 -7.01 -1.22 2.86
N THR A 70 -6.41 -2.09 2.07
CA THR A 70 -5.33 -2.96 2.55
C THR A 70 -3.97 -2.56 1.94
N LEU A 71 -2.89 -2.68 2.73
CA LEU A 71 -1.53 -2.31 2.28
C LEU A 71 -0.47 -3.29 2.82
N VAL A 72 -0.43 -4.49 2.33
CA VAL A 72 -1.31 -5.17 1.39
C VAL A 72 -1.67 -6.53 1.96
N LEU A 73 -2.74 -7.17 1.45
CA LEU A 73 -3.05 -8.54 1.81
C LEU A 73 -1.99 -9.50 1.22
N SER A 74 -1.67 -10.55 1.96
CA SER A 74 -0.95 -11.70 1.41
C SER A 74 -1.90 -12.56 0.59
N ASN A 75 -1.60 -12.72 -0.70
CA ASN A 75 -2.44 -13.54 -1.60
C ASN A 75 -2.65 -14.97 -1.08
N ASP A 76 -1.63 -15.51 -0.40
CA ASP A 76 -1.63 -16.91 0.03
C ASP A 76 -2.53 -17.19 1.24
N PHE A 77 -3.03 -16.16 1.91
CA PHE A 77 -3.86 -16.31 3.12
C PHE A 77 -5.34 -16.49 2.82
N ARG A 78 -5.79 -16.30 1.57
CA ARG A 78 -7.21 -16.41 1.17
C ARG A 78 -7.36 -17.00 -0.23
N HIS A 79 -8.41 -17.80 -0.40
CA HIS A 79 -8.81 -18.25 -1.72
C HIS A 79 -9.34 -17.06 -2.54
N PRO A 80 -8.97 -16.88 -3.83
CA PRO A 80 -9.32 -15.70 -4.63
C PRO A 80 -10.83 -15.47 -4.78
N ALA A 81 -11.65 -16.52 -4.82
CA ALA A 81 -13.10 -16.38 -4.87
C ALA A 81 -13.66 -15.79 -3.56
N ILE A 82 -13.17 -16.26 -2.40
CA ILE A 82 -13.56 -15.72 -1.08
C ILE A 82 -13.11 -14.26 -1.00
N LEU A 83 -11.89 -13.98 -1.39
CA LEU A 83 -11.34 -12.63 -1.36
C LEU A 83 -12.10 -11.66 -2.27
N ALA A 84 -12.50 -12.10 -3.48
CA ALA A 84 -13.31 -11.28 -4.37
C ALA A 84 -14.68 -10.97 -3.75
N HIS A 85 -15.33 -11.95 -3.10
CA HIS A 85 -16.60 -11.77 -2.41
C HIS A 85 -16.49 -10.81 -1.22
N GLU A 86 -15.47 -10.97 -0.37
CA GLU A 86 -15.21 -10.05 0.75
C GLU A 86 -14.94 -8.62 0.25
N ALA A 87 -14.15 -8.49 -0.81
CA ALA A 87 -13.80 -7.21 -1.41
C ALA A 87 -15.01 -6.51 -2.04
N ALA A 88 -15.86 -7.25 -2.75
CA ALA A 88 -17.12 -6.74 -3.32
C ALA A 88 -18.06 -6.26 -2.20
N SER A 89 -18.21 -7.08 -1.15
CA SER A 89 -19.06 -6.77 -0.01
C SER A 89 -18.61 -5.50 0.72
N LEU A 90 -17.33 -5.39 1.04
CA LEU A 90 -16.78 -4.20 1.71
C LEU A 90 -16.85 -2.96 0.80
N HIS A 91 -16.61 -3.11 -0.50
CA HIS A 91 -16.77 -2.01 -1.45
C HIS A 91 -18.20 -1.50 -1.48
N HIS A 92 -19.18 -2.40 -1.50
CA HIS A 92 -20.59 -2.05 -1.42
C HIS A 92 -20.95 -1.36 -0.09
N LEU A 93 -20.60 -1.96 1.04
CA LEU A 93 -20.87 -1.44 2.38
C LEU A 93 -20.21 -0.08 2.65
N SER A 94 -19.02 0.13 2.12
CA SER A 94 -18.30 1.41 2.24
C SER A 94 -18.80 2.50 1.27
N GLY A 95 -19.78 2.19 0.42
CA GLY A 95 -20.23 3.14 -0.59
C GLY A 95 -19.22 3.41 -1.72
N GLY A 96 -18.39 2.42 -2.08
CA GLY A 96 -17.38 2.54 -3.14
C GLY A 96 -16.02 3.04 -2.66
N ARG A 97 -15.81 3.12 -1.34
CA ARG A 97 -14.59 3.67 -0.74
C ARG A 97 -13.52 2.62 -0.40
N PHE A 98 -13.68 1.36 -0.80
CA PHE A 98 -12.69 0.33 -0.54
C PHE A 98 -11.64 0.23 -1.64
N ASP A 99 -10.36 0.11 -1.25
CA ASP A 99 -9.21 -0.19 -2.11
C ASP A 99 -8.62 -1.55 -1.71
N LEU A 100 -8.58 -2.49 -2.66
CA LEU A 100 -8.04 -3.84 -2.44
C LEU A 100 -6.55 -3.86 -2.75
N GLY A 101 -5.72 -3.88 -1.73
CA GLY A 101 -4.28 -4.01 -1.85
C GLY A 101 -3.84 -5.46 -1.76
N LEU A 102 -3.04 -5.93 -2.73
CA LEU A 102 -2.54 -7.30 -2.83
C LEU A 102 -1.02 -7.35 -3.03
N GLY A 103 -0.41 -8.39 -2.47
CA GLY A 103 0.99 -8.74 -2.64
C GLY A 103 1.19 -10.25 -2.62
N ALA A 104 2.37 -10.69 -3.06
CA ALA A 104 2.72 -12.10 -3.14
C ALA A 104 3.08 -12.76 -1.80
N GLY A 105 3.01 -12.02 -0.68
CA GLY A 105 3.50 -12.48 0.62
C GLY A 105 5.03 -12.44 0.73
N TRP A 106 5.56 -12.31 1.97
CA TRP A 106 7.01 -12.16 2.17
C TRP A 106 7.51 -12.68 3.53
N TYR A 107 6.69 -12.64 4.59
CA TYR A 107 7.13 -12.88 5.96
C TYR A 107 7.00 -14.37 6.34
N GLU A 108 8.02 -15.17 6.00
CA GLU A 108 8.06 -16.63 6.21
C GLU A 108 7.72 -17.08 7.65
N PRO A 109 8.18 -16.40 8.74
CA PRO A 109 7.86 -16.85 10.10
C PRO A 109 6.36 -16.98 10.38
N GLU A 110 5.56 -16.10 9.79
CA GLU A 110 4.11 -16.07 9.95
C GLU A 110 3.40 -17.20 9.19
N TYR A 111 3.86 -17.48 7.96
CA TYR A 111 3.41 -18.64 7.19
C TYR A 111 3.66 -19.94 7.96
N ARG A 112 4.88 -20.08 8.50
CA ARG A 112 5.25 -21.28 9.28
C ARG A 112 4.39 -21.40 10.54
N ALA A 113 4.20 -20.32 11.29
CA ALA A 113 3.40 -20.32 12.50
C ALA A 113 1.94 -20.68 12.26
N ALA A 114 1.39 -20.24 11.12
CA ALA A 114 0.01 -20.51 10.71
C ALA A 114 -0.18 -21.86 9.99
N GLY A 115 0.89 -22.63 9.75
CA GLY A 115 0.83 -23.88 8.98
C GLY A 115 0.54 -23.67 7.49
N ILE A 116 0.79 -22.46 6.98
CA ILE A 116 0.64 -22.11 5.56
C ILE A 116 1.97 -22.36 4.85
N ARG A 117 1.93 -23.01 3.71
CA ARG A 117 3.14 -23.30 2.94
C ARG A 117 3.77 -22.04 2.39
N PHE A 118 5.05 -21.84 2.67
CA PHE A 118 5.85 -20.75 2.12
C PHE A 118 6.66 -21.24 0.91
N ASP A 119 6.10 -21.05 -0.27
CA ASP A 119 6.75 -21.43 -1.51
C ASP A 119 7.83 -20.43 -1.94
N ALA A 120 8.64 -20.81 -2.93
CA ALA A 120 9.60 -19.89 -3.54
C ALA A 120 8.91 -18.64 -4.10
N ALA A 121 9.59 -17.49 -4.07
CA ALA A 121 9.01 -16.21 -4.45
C ALA A 121 8.40 -16.21 -5.87
N GLY A 122 9.02 -16.94 -6.82
CA GLY A 122 8.49 -17.11 -8.16
C GLY A 122 7.11 -17.76 -8.17
N GLN A 123 6.94 -18.86 -7.42
CA GLN A 123 5.67 -19.59 -7.32
C GLN A 123 4.59 -18.76 -6.62
N ARG A 124 4.94 -17.99 -5.59
CA ARG A 124 3.98 -17.08 -4.94
C ARG A 124 3.51 -15.98 -5.89
N ILE A 125 4.39 -15.47 -6.76
CA ILE A 125 4.02 -14.49 -7.78
C ILE A 125 3.15 -15.15 -8.88
N ASP A 126 3.46 -16.38 -9.31
CA ASP A 126 2.62 -17.14 -10.27
C ASP A 126 1.19 -17.30 -9.71
N ARG A 127 1.09 -17.68 -8.43
CA ARG A 127 -0.19 -17.83 -7.73
C ARG A 127 -0.94 -16.51 -7.63
N LEU A 128 -0.26 -15.40 -7.36
CA LEU A 128 -0.87 -14.08 -7.36
C LEU A 128 -1.39 -13.68 -8.75
N GLU A 129 -0.64 -13.94 -9.82
CA GLU A 129 -1.07 -13.62 -11.19
C GLU A 129 -2.36 -14.40 -11.55
N GLU A 130 -2.42 -15.69 -11.19
CA GLU A 130 -3.62 -16.52 -11.38
C GLU A 130 -4.80 -16.02 -10.52
N SER A 131 -4.56 -15.67 -9.24
CA SER A 131 -5.55 -15.04 -8.37
C SER A 131 -6.10 -13.73 -8.93
N LEU A 132 -5.24 -12.87 -9.45
CA LEU A 132 -5.65 -11.58 -10.02
C LEU A 132 -6.57 -11.74 -11.22
N ALA A 133 -6.37 -12.77 -12.05
CA ALA A 133 -7.27 -13.07 -13.17
C ALA A 133 -8.68 -13.41 -12.67
N ILE A 134 -8.78 -14.28 -11.65
CA ILE A 134 -10.04 -14.70 -11.03
C ILE A 134 -10.72 -13.51 -10.34
N ILE A 135 -9.99 -12.79 -9.47
CA ILE A 135 -10.53 -11.64 -8.72
C ILE A 135 -11.05 -10.56 -9.65
N LYS A 136 -10.31 -10.25 -10.71
CA LYS A 136 -10.73 -9.20 -11.67
C LYS A 136 -11.97 -9.61 -12.45
N GLY A 137 -12.08 -10.86 -12.87
CA GLY A 137 -13.30 -11.38 -13.54
C GLY A 137 -14.51 -11.25 -12.62
N LEU A 138 -14.41 -11.79 -11.41
CA LEU A 138 -15.49 -11.73 -10.43
C LEU A 138 -15.88 -10.29 -10.05
N LEU A 139 -14.90 -9.40 -9.86
CA LEU A 139 -15.15 -7.98 -9.56
C LEU A 139 -15.65 -7.17 -10.76
N ALA A 140 -15.54 -7.68 -11.98
CA ALA A 140 -16.17 -7.09 -13.17
C ALA A 140 -17.65 -7.44 -13.30
N GLY A 141 -18.12 -8.44 -12.52
CA GLY A 141 -19.48 -8.97 -12.59
C GLY A 141 -19.67 -10.01 -13.71
N ASP A 142 -18.58 -10.63 -14.13
CA ASP A 142 -18.62 -11.70 -15.12
C ASP A 142 -18.55 -13.07 -14.42
N PRO A 143 -19.32 -14.08 -14.85
CA PRO A 143 -19.13 -15.47 -14.42
C PRO A 143 -17.71 -15.93 -14.75
N VAL A 144 -16.99 -16.47 -13.78
CA VAL A 144 -15.60 -16.90 -13.95
C VAL A 144 -15.53 -18.41 -14.09
N GLN A 145 -15.02 -18.85 -15.24
CA GLN A 145 -14.55 -20.22 -15.47
C GLN A 145 -13.01 -20.17 -15.50
N HIS A 146 -12.35 -20.90 -14.60
CA HIS A 146 -10.89 -20.91 -14.52
C HIS A 146 -10.37 -22.31 -14.21
N SER A 147 -9.37 -22.75 -14.98
CA SER A 147 -8.67 -24.01 -14.76
C SER A 147 -7.17 -23.76 -14.84
N GLY A 148 -6.58 -23.46 -13.69
CA GLY A 148 -5.18 -23.10 -13.57
C GLY A 148 -4.36 -24.12 -12.79
N THR A 149 -3.12 -23.74 -12.49
CA THR A 149 -2.19 -24.56 -11.69
C THR A 149 -2.58 -24.56 -10.21
N TRP A 150 -3.08 -23.42 -9.71
CA TRP A 150 -3.34 -23.19 -8.30
C TRP A 150 -4.84 -23.21 -7.95
N TYR A 151 -5.68 -22.81 -8.90
CA TYR A 151 -7.11 -22.66 -8.64
C TYR A 151 -7.97 -23.29 -9.74
N GLN A 152 -9.11 -23.82 -9.32
CA GLN A 152 -10.17 -24.34 -10.20
C GLN A 152 -11.48 -23.64 -9.83
N ILE A 153 -12.08 -22.92 -10.78
CA ILE A 153 -13.35 -22.22 -10.59
C ILE A 153 -14.30 -22.68 -11.69
N ASP A 154 -15.49 -23.11 -11.31
CA ASP A 154 -16.48 -23.65 -12.21
C ASP A 154 -17.71 -22.74 -12.29
N GLY A 155 -17.64 -21.73 -13.14
CA GLY A 155 -18.77 -20.85 -13.47
C GLY A 155 -19.25 -19.99 -12.28
N LEU A 156 -18.35 -19.59 -11.38
CA LEU A 156 -18.73 -18.75 -10.22
C LEU A 156 -19.11 -17.34 -10.69
N ASP A 157 -20.29 -16.89 -10.25
CA ASP A 157 -20.76 -15.51 -10.33
C ASP A 157 -20.93 -14.91 -8.93
N LEU A 158 -20.75 -13.62 -8.80
CA LEU A 158 -20.95 -12.90 -7.54
C LEU A 158 -22.18 -11.98 -7.64
N ASP A 159 -23.29 -12.37 -7.01
CA ASP A 159 -24.54 -11.59 -6.96
C ASP A 159 -24.45 -10.29 -6.17
N VAL A 160 -23.28 -10.00 -5.56
CA VAL A 160 -23.09 -8.89 -4.61
C VAL A 160 -22.61 -7.60 -5.28
N MET A 161 -22.33 -7.63 -6.60
CA MET A 161 -21.82 -6.45 -7.32
C MET A 161 -22.96 -5.52 -7.72
N PRO A 162 -23.13 -4.36 -7.07
CA PRO A 162 -24.15 -3.40 -7.50
C PRO A 162 -23.67 -2.71 -8.78
N GLU A 163 -24.48 -2.74 -9.81
CA GLU A 163 -24.24 -2.24 -11.18
C GLU A 163 -23.78 -0.77 -11.28
N ARG A 164 -23.85 -0.01 -10.21
CA ARG A 164 -23.66 1.46 -10.23
C ARG A 164 -22.43 1.99 -9.51
N ARG A 165 -21.65 1.18 -8.79
CA ARG A 165 -20.53 1.69 -7.96
C ARG A 165 -19.14 1.33 -8.45
N GLY A 166 -19.07 0.58 -9.55
CA GLY A 166 -17.79 0.07 -10.05
C GLY A 166 -17.19 -0.99 -9.13
N ARG A 167 -15.94 -1.34 -9.38
CA ARG A 167 -15.17 -2.28 -8.57
C ARG A 167 -14.20 -1.59 -7.62
N PRO A 168 -13.73 -2.27 -6.57
CA PRO A 168 -12.58 -1.80 -5.78
C PRO A 168 -11.39 -1.50 -6.68
N ARG A 169 -10.65 -0.43 -6.39
CA ARG A 169 -9.35 -0.22 -7.04
C ARG A 169 -8.37 -1.25 -6.53
N LEU A 170 -7.56 -1.78 -7.44
CA LEU A 170 -6.50 -2.72 -7.11
C LEU A 170 -5.19 -1.98 -6.84
N LEU A 171 -4.68 -2.09 -5.60
CA LEU A 171 -3.35 -1.64 -5.23
C LEU A 171 -2.41 -2.86 -5.22
N ILE A 172 -1.31 -2.81 -5.94
CA ILE A 172 -0.32 -3.90 -5.95
C ILE A 172 1.00 -3.37 -5.40
N GLY A 173 1.48 -4.01 -4.32
CA GLY A 173 2.80 -3.74 -3.75
C GLY A 173 3.90 -4.33 -4.62
N ALA A 174 4.82 -3.51 -5.11
CA ALA A 174 5.85 -3.92 -6.05
C ALA A 174 7.21 -3.29 -5.75
N GLY A 175 8.22 -4.11 -5.51
CA GLY A 175 9.62 -3.68 -5.31
C GLY A 175 10.59 -4.27 -6.32
N GLY A 176 10.41 -5.54 -6.68
CA GLY A 176 11.25 -6.25 -7.65
C GLY A 176 10.71 -6.24 -9.08
N PRO A 177 11.55 -6.56 -10.07
CA PRO A 177 11.20 -6.44 -11.50
C PRO A 177 9.94 -7.23 -11.90
N ARG A 178 9.75 -8.42 -11.36
CA ARG A 178 8.59 -9.26 -11.69
C ARG A 178 7.30 -8.66 -11.13
N MET A 179 7.30 -8.24 -9.86
CA MET A 179 6.14 -7.58 -9.25
C MET A 179 5.81 -6.24 -9.91
N LEU A 180 6.81 -5.49 -10.38
CA LEU A 180 6.57 -4.27 -11.16
C LEU A 180 5.85 -4.56 -12.48
N ARG A 181 6.15 -5.69 -13.16
CA ARG A 181 5.39 -6.11 -14.35
C ARG A 181 3.96 -6.50 -14.01
N VAL A 182 3.74 -7.28 -12.95
CA VAL A 182 2.40 -7.62 -12.46
C VAL A 182 1.60 -6.36 -12.14
N ALA A 183 2.18 -5.43 -11.40
CA ALA A 183 1.53 -4.17 -11.07
C ALA A 183 1.22 -3.34 -12.32
N ALA A 184 2.14 -3.28 -13.29
CA ALA A 184 1.92 -2.58 -14.56
C ALA A 184 0.70 -3.11 -15.34
N GLN A 185 0.44 -4.41 -15.28
CA GLN A 185 -0.63 -5.06 -16.03
C GLN A 185 -1.97 -5.03 -15.31
N HIS A 186 -1.97 -5.07 -13.98
CA HIS A 186 -3.19 -5.34 -13.22
C HIS A 186 -3.61 -4.21 -12.27
N ALA A 187 -2.68 -3.39 -11.75
CA ALA A 187 -2.99 -2.41 -10.72
C ALA A 187 -3.68 -1.15 -11.25
N ASP A 188 -4.51 -0.53 -10.41
CA ASP A 188 -4.93 0.87 -10.54
C ASP A 188 -3.98 1.79 -9.74
N VAL A 189 -3.44 1.24 -8.63
CA VAL A 189 -2.46 1.91 -7.76
C VAL A 189 -1.23 1.02 -7.62
N VAL A 190 -0.05 1.54 -7.90
CA VAL A 190 1.21 0.82 -7.72
C VAL A 190 1.88 1.30 -6.45
N GLY A 191 1.94 0.44 -5.43
CA GLY A 191 2.71 0.66 -4.22
C GLY A 191 4.19 0.38 -4.46
N LEU A 192 4.97 1.42 -4.71
CA LEU A 192 6.41 1.29 -4.93
C LEU A 192 7.12 0.99 -3.61
N LEU A 193 7.72 -0.18 -3.51
CA LEU A 193 8.45 -0.63 -2.33
C LEU A 193 9.95 -0.61 -2.59
N PRO A 194 10.78 -0.46 -1.54
CA PRO A 194 12.19 -0.85 -1.58
C PRO A 194 12.33 -2.33 -1.97
N ALA A 195 13.57 -2.77 -2.22
CA ALA A 195 13.83 -4.20 -2.40
C ALA A 195 13.33 -4.99 -1.19
N PRO A 196 12.79 -6.21 -1.38
CA PRO A 196 12.26 -7.00 -0.28
C PRO A 196 13.35 -7.27 0.77
N ILE A 197 13.04 -7.00 2.01
CA ILE A 197 13.85 -7.45 3.16
C ILE A 197 13.72 -8.98 3.20
N LYS A 198 14.84 -9.69 3.08
CA LYS A 198 14.86 -11.17 3.02
C LYS A 198 14.80 -11.83 4.40
N GLY A 199 15.06 -11.07 5.45
CA GLY A 199 15.04 -11.59 6.81
C GLY A 199 15.29 -10.51 7.87
N PRO A 200 15.21 -10.86 9.17
CA PRO A 200 15.40 -9.89 10.25
C PRO A 200 16.82 -9.31 10.33
N GLU A 201 17.77 -9.95 9.64
CA GLU A 201 19.17 -9.50 9.56
C GLU A 201 19.43 -8.56 8.36
N ASP A 202 18.50 -8.51 7.40
CA ASP A 202 18.61 -7.63 6.25
C ASP A 202 18.43 -6.17 6.68
N ARG A 203 19.48 -5.41 6.53
CA ARG A 203 19.43 -3.97 6.80
C ARG A 203 18.78 -3.24 5.63
N ASP A 204 18.01 -2.24 5.95
CA ASP A 204 17.47 -1.29 5.00
C ASP A 204 18.61 -0.59 4.23
N ASP A 205 18.81 -0.98 2.97
CA ASP A 205 19.85 -0.37 2.12
C ASP A 205 19.41 1.02 1.65
N PRO A 206 20.06 2.09 2.10
CA PRO A 206 19.72 3.43 1.66
C PRO A 206 19.85 3.62 0.14
N ALA A 207 20.69 2.87 -0.54
CA ALA A 207 20.87 2.97 -1.98
C ALA A 207 19.58 2.62 -2.76
N ASP A 208 18.75 1.72 -2.24
CA ASP A 208 17.47 1.37 -2.86
C ASP A 208 16.36 2.43 -2.62
N ARG A 209 16.62 3.39 -1.74
CA ARG A 209 15.74 4.53 -1.44
C ARG A 209 16.13 5.80 -2.19
N LEU A 210 17.30 5.83 -2.83
CA LEU A 210 17.78 6.98 -3.57
C LEU A 210 17.08 7.14 -4.93
N PRO A 211 17.06 8.36 -5.50
CA PRO A 211 16.46 8.66 -6.78
C PRO A 211 16.82 7.68 -7.90
N PRO A 212 18.10 7.28 -8.11
CA PRO A 212 18.43 6.34 -9.18
C PRO A 212 17.73 4.97 -9.08
N ALA A 213 17.47 4.48 -7.88
CA ALA A 213 16.71 3.23 -7.69
C ALA A 213 15.24 3.41 -8.06
N PHE A 214 14.65 4.54 -7.69
CA PHE A 214 13.30 4.91 -8.09
C PHE A 214 13.18 5.08 -9.60
N ASP A 215 14.10 5.78 -10.23
CA ASP A 215 14.14 5.99 -11.68
C ASP A 215 14.19 4.66 -12.44
N ARG A 216 14.99 3.68 -11.96
CA ARG A 216 15.01 2.32 -12.54
C ARG A 216 13.67 1.61 -12.41
N LYS A 217 13.02 1.67 -11.24
CA LYS A 217 11.70 1.06 -11.01
C LYS A 217 10.63 1.70 -11.90
N LEU A 218 10.64 3.02 -12.02
CA LEU A 218 9.73 3.75 -12.91
C LEU A 218 9.96 3.43 -14.39
N ALA A 219 11.20 3.28 -14.83
CA ALA A 219 11.51 2.88 -16.19
C ALA A 219 10.98 1.48 -16.52
N MET A 220 11.16 0.51 -15.60
CA MET A 220 10.58 -0.84 -15.73
C MET A 220 9.06 -0.80 -15.78
N LEU A 221 8.43 -0.03 -14.89
CA LEU A 221 6.98 0.11 -14.82
C LEU A 221 6.42 0.74 -16.09
N ARG A 222 7.03 1.82 -16.60
CA ARG A 222 6.64 2.47 -17.86
C ARG A 222 6.74 1.52 -19.04
N SER A 223 7.86 0.79 -19.15
CA SER A 223 8.07 -0.19 -20.21
C SER A 223 7.01 -1.30 -20.19
N ALA A 224 6.67 -1.81 -19.00
CA ALA A 224 5.71 -2.89 -18.85
C ALA A 224 4.24 -2.43 -19.02
N ALA A 225 3.92 -1.22 -18.64
CA ALA A 225 2.56 -0.68 -18.72
C ALA A 225 2.22 -0.09 -20.09
N GLY A 226 3.21 0.35 -20.87
CA GLY A 226 2.99 1.00 -22.16
C GLY A 226 2.00 2.17 -22.03
N ASN A 227 0.99 2.19 -22.89
CA ASN A 227 -0.03 3.25 -22.92
C ASN A 227 -0.87 3.34 -21.63
N ARG A 228 -0.87 2.27 -20.81
CA ARG A 228 -1.60 2.23 -19.55
C ARG A 228 -0.90 3.01 -18.43
N PHE A 229 0.40 3.34 -18.58
CA PHE A 229 1.18 4.01 -17.53
C PHE A 229 0.52 5.30 -17.02
N GLY A 230 -0.06 6.12 -17.90
CA GLY A 230 -0.75 7.36 -17.52
C GLY A 230 -2.02 7.17 -16.66
N GLN A 231 -2.58 5.96 -16.63
CA GLN A 231 -3.75 5.62 -15.82
C GLN A 231 -3.35 5.18 -14.40
N LEU A 232 -2.11 4.75 -14.20
CA LEU A 232 -1.62 4.29 -12.90
C LEU A 232 -1.53 5.46 -11.92
N GLU A 233 -1.89 5.20 -10.68
CA GLU A 233 -1.54 6.06 -9.54
C GLU A 233 -0.31 5.47 -8.86
N LEU A 234 0.70 6.30 -8.60
CA LEU A 234 1.92 5.85 -7.93
C LEU A 234 1.85 6.20 -6.44
N SER A 235 2.04 5.18 -5.62
CA SER A 235 2.03 5.25 -4.17
C SER A 235 3.36 4.79 -3.58
N ALA A 236 3.73 5.33 -2.44
CA ALA A 236 4.88 4.87 -1.67
C ALA A 236 4.64 5.05 -0.16
N LEU A 237 5.29 4.21 0.64
CA LEU A 237 5.43 4.44 2.08
C LEU A 237 6.41 5.58 2.29
N ALA A 238 5.98 6.62 2.99
CA ALA A 238 6.75 7.82 3.27
C ALA A 238 6.92 8.04 4.76
N SER A 239 7.92 8.81 5.13
CA SER A 239 8.11 9.32 6.51
C SER A 239 8.18 10.84 6.50
N PHE A 240 7.56 11.44 7.50
CA PHE A 240 7.47 12.88 7.65
C PHE A 240 8.03 13.32 9.02
N THR A 241 8.87 14.35 9.01
CA THR A 241 9.40 14.96 10.23
C THR A 241 9.32 16.49 10.09
N VAL A 242 8.38 17.11 10.80
CA VAL A 242 8.26 18.56 10.85
C VAL A 242 9.25 19.10 11.88
N THR A 243 10.18 19.93 11.43
CA THR A 243 11.25 20.49 12.26
C THR A 243 11.82 21.77 11.68
N ALA A 244 12.33 22.65 12.53
CA ALA A 244 13.16 23.79 12.13
C ALA A 244 14.64 23.40 11.99
N ARG A 245 15.04 22.21 12.46
CA ARG A 245 16.44 21.71 12.52
C ARG A 245 16.67 20.61 11.49
N ARG A 246 16.38 20.90 10.22
CA ARG A 246 16.40 19.93 9.13
C ARG A 246 17.68 19.06 9.10
N ARG A 247 18.87 19.70 9.23
CA ARG A 247 20.15 18.99 9.15
C ARG A 247 20.35 18.02 10.30
N SER A 248 20.22 18.47 11.55
CA SER A 248 20.44 17.60 12.72
C SER A 248 19.42 16.46 12.79
N GLU A 249 18.15 16.71 12.47
CA GLU A 249 17.14 15.64 12.40
C GLU A 249 17.45 14.61 11.31
N THR A 250 18.07 15.05 10.21
CA THR A 250 18.50 14.12 9.15
C THR A 250 19.72 13.30 9.60
N GLU A 251 20.67 13.91 10.27
CA GLU A 251 21.82 13.21 10.87
C GLU A 251 21.37 12.17 11.91
N ASP A 252 20.41 12.53 12.75
CA ASP A 252 19.78 11.60 13.71
C ASP A 252 19.04 10.47 13.02
N LEU A 253 18.33 10.72 11.91
CA LEU A 253 17.69 9.68 11.12
C LEU A 253 18.72 8.72 10.53
N ILE A 254 19.79 9.22 9.94
CA ILE A 254 20.89 8.42 9.37
C ILE A 254 21.47 7.50 10.44
N ALA A 255 21.75 8.06 11.63
CA ALA A 255 22.28 7.30 12.76
C ALA A 255 21.30 6.19 13.23
N ARG A 256 20.04 6.55 13.46
CA ARG A 256 19.00 5.57 13.88
C ARG A 256 18.79 4.44 12.88
N ARG A 257 18.89 4.72 11.58
CA ARG A 257 18.75 3.72 10.49
C ARG A 257 20.02 2.94 10.26
N GLY A 258 21.15 3.34 10.83
CA GLY A 258 22.44 2.73 10.57
C GLY A 258 22.90 2.90 9.12
N TRP A 259 22.46 3.94 8.43
CA TRP A 259 22.85 4.24 7.05
C TRP A 259 24.26 4.82 7.01
N SER A 260 25.24 3.99 6.69
CA SER A 260 26.64 4.42 6.52
C SER A 260 26.91 4.87 5.09
N GLY A 261 27.78 5.87 4.93
CA GLY A 261 28.23 6.32 3.61
C GLY A 261 27.23 7.18 2.82
N ILE A 262 26.14 7.64 3.47
CA ILE A 262 25.17 8.54 2.84
C ILE A 262 25.24 9.93 3.51
N GLY A 263 25.22 10.98 2.70
CA GLY A 263 25.18 12.36 3.19
C GLY A 263 23.75 12.86 3.42
N VAL A 264 23.63 13.93 4.19
CA VAL A 264 22.37 14.59 4.53
C VAL A 264 21.60 14.99 3.26
N GLU A 265 22.27 15.57 2.30
CA GLU A 265 21.70 16.04 1.03
C GLU A 265 21.07 14.87 0.23
N ALA A 266 21.71 13.71 0.23
CA ALA A 266 21.19 12.53 -0.46
C ALA A 266 19.92 12.01 0.20
N VAL A 267 19.77 12.14 1.52
CA VAL A 267 18.52 11.80 2.22
C VAL A 267 17.41 12.78 1.86
N TRP A 268 17.73 14.08 1.71
CA TRP A 268 16.74 15.08 1.28
C TRP A 268 16.24 14.83 -0.16
N ASP A 269 17.03 14.16 -0.99
CA ASP A 269 16.65 13.78 -2.35
C ASP A 269 15.83 12.49 -2.41
N MET A 270 15.75 11.72 -1.33
CA MET A 270 14.97 10.48 -1.30
C MET A 270 13.50 10.75 -1.63
N PRO A 271 12.87 9.96 -2.53
CA PRO A 271 11.48 10.16 -2.93
C PRO A 271 10.45 10.05 -1.81
N THR A 272 10.81 9.41 -0.70
CA THR A 272 9.87 9.01 0.36
C THR A 272 10.25 9.52 1.76
N VAL A 273 11.25 10.40 1.85
CA VAL A 273 11.68 11.00 3.13
C VAL A 273 11.49 12.52 3.06
N PHE A 274 10.72 13.04 4.00
CA PHE A 274 10.35 14.45 4.06
C PHE A 274 10.70 15.00 5.45
N ILE A 275 11.71 15.88 5.53
CA ILE A 275 12.19 16.48 6.77
C ILE A 275 12.32 17.97 6.57
N GLY A 276 11.74 18.78 7.45
CA GLY A 276 11.89 20.24 7.40
C GLY A 276 10.69 20.98 7.95
N SER A 277 10.63 22.28 7.70
CA SER A 277 9.43 23.08 7.97
C SER A 277 8.26 22.64 7.05
N PRO A 278 7.01 22.94 7.40
CA PRO A 278 5.86 22.64 6.53
C PRO A 278 6.03 23.17 5.11
N GLY A 279 6.59 24.37 4.94
CA GLY A 279 6.87 24.94 3.62
C GLY A 279 7.91 24.15 2.83
N GLN A 280 9.01 23.71 3.48
CA GLN A 280 10.02 22.87 2.84
C GLN A 280 9.44 21.51 2.43
N ILE A 281 8.63 20.90 3.31
CA ILE A 281 7.98 19.61 3.00
C ILE A 281 7.01 19.77 1.82
N ARG A 282 6.22 20.86 1.76
CA ARG A 282 5.35 21.15 0.63
C ARG A 282 6.13 21.25 -0.69
N ASP A 283 7.25 21.98 -0.69
CA ASP A 283 8.07 22.18 -1.87
C ASP A 283 8.75 20.84 -2.31
N ASP A 284 9.21 20.04 -1.33
CA ASP A 284 9.73 18.70 -1.56
C ASP A 284 8.63 17.77 -2.15
N LEU A 285 7.40 17.79 -1.63
CA LEU A 285 6.27 17.03 -2.14
C LEU A 285 5.96 17.38 -3.60
N GLN A 286 5.95 18.67 -3.92
CA GLN A 286 5.74 19.15 -5.29
C GLN A 286 6.85 18.63 -6.23
N ALA A 287 8.10 18.75 -5.83
CA ALA A 287 9.24 18.27 -6.61
C ALA A 287 9.19 16.74 -6.85
N ARG A 288 8.77 15.94 -5.83
CA ARG A 288 8.62 14.48 -5.96
C ARG A 288 7.47 14.12 -6.89
N ARG A 289 6.36 14.85 -6.80
CA ARG A 289 5.24 14.67 -7.73
C ARG A 289 5.67 14.93 -9.17
N GLU A 290 6.38 16.01 -9.42
CA GLU A 290 6.83 16.39 -10.77
C GLU A 290 7.86 15.41 -11.33
N ARG A 291 8.85 15.01 -10.53
CA ARG A 291 9.92 14.12 -10.97
C ARG A 291 9.47 12.68 -11.11
N PHE A 292 8.79 12.14 -10.09
CA PHE A 292 8.50 10.71 -9.98
C PHE A 292 7.05 10.34 -10.26
N GLY A 293 6.14 11.32 -10.32
CA GLY A 293 4.71 11.07 -10.44
C GLY A 293 4.08 10.53 -9.15
N LEU A 294 4.76 10.65 -8.01
CA LEU A 294 4.21 10.21 -6.71
C LEU A 294 3.07 11.14 -6.30
N THR A 295 1.88 10.57 -6.20
CA THR A 295 0.65 11.30 -5.83
C THR A 295 -0.09 10.69 -4.66
N TYR A 296 0.33 9.51 -4.19
CA TYR A 296 -0.26 8.86 -3.03
C TYR A 296 0.82 8.43 -2.03
N LEU A 297 0.91 9.13 -0.92
CA LEU A 297 1.91 8.88 0.12
C LEU A 297 1.23 8.32 1.36
N VAL A 298 1.75 7.21 1.87
CA VAL A 298 1.21 6.52 3.05
C VAL A 298 2.25 6.51 4.16
N THR A 299 1.83 6.83 5.37
CA THR A 299 2.69 6.84 6.55
C THR A 299 2.05 6.04 7.70
N PRO A 300 2.82 5.58 8.70
CA PRO A 300 2.24 4.98 9.90
C PRO A 300 1.28 5.93 10.62
N ASP A 301 0.22 5.38 11.18
CA ASP A 301 -0.84 6.14 11.87
C ASP A 301 -0.37 6.96 13.08
N ARG A 302 0.77 6.62 13.67
CA ARG A 302 1.44 7.42 14.72
C ARG A 302 1.89 8.79 14.22
N GLU A 303 2.03 8.97 12.91
CA GLU A 303 2.41 10.25 12.28
C GLU A 303 1.17 11.11 11.91
N LEU A 304 -0.05 10.70 12.29
CA LEU A 304 -1.27 11.45 11.99
C LEU A 304 -1.21 12.93 12.41
N PRO A 305 -0.71 13.31 13.60
CA PRO A 305 -0.62 14.73 13.97
C PRO A 305 0.36 15.53 13.08
N VAL A 306 1.43 14.89 12.61
CA VAL A 306 2.39 15.49 11.68
C VAL A 306 1.75 15.68 10.31
N LEU A 307 0.99 14.68 9.87
CA LEU A 307 0.31 14.70 8.59
C LEU A 307 -0.79 15.78 8.53
N GLU A 308 -1.56 15.93 9.61
CA GLU A 308 -2.56 17.00 9.77
C GLU A 308 -1.94 18.37 9.55
N ALA A 309 -0.80 18.66 10.23
CA ALA A 309 -0.08 19.92 10.07
C ALA A 309 0.44 20.17 8.65
N ILE A 310 0.83 19.10 7.94
CA ILE A 310 1.26 19.18 6.53
C ILE A 310 0.06 19.44 5.62
N ILE A 311 -1.03 18.71 5.79
CA ILE A 311 -2.26 18.86 4.98
C ILE A 311 -2.82 20.28 5.11
N ALA A 312 -2.83 20.85 6.33
CA ALA A 312 -3.29 22.20 6.58
C ALA A 312 -2.39 23.29 5.92
N ALA A 313 -1.16 22.94 5.53
CA ALA A 313 -0.21 23.85 4.89
C ALA A 313 -0.16 23.72 3.36
N LEU A 314 -0.88 22.74 2.77
CA LEU A 314 -0.97 22.53 1.32
C LEU A 314 -2.12 23.29 0.69
#